data_cafb7d53fbfdb8ae0228a7abd957de65
#
_entry.id   cafb7d53fbfdb8ae0228a7abd957de65
#
_cell.length_a   1.000
_cell.length_b   1.000
_cell.length_c   1.000
_cell.angle_alpha   90.00
_cell.angle_beta   90.00
_cell.angle_gamma   90.00
#
_symmetry.space_group_name_H-M   'P 1'
#
loop_
_entity.id
_entity.type
_entity.pdbx_description
1 polymer ?
#
loop_
_entity_poly.entity_id
_entity_poly.type
_entity_poly.pdbx_seq_one_letter_code
_entity_poly.pdbx_strand_id
1 'polypeptide(L)'
;MRTPTLVALLGAITLFAAAPAARADDGITRLIRVGWGSVAGSGKLQSETRAVSGFQAIAAKGSVKLVLRQGAREGLELRADDNLLPLIETRVVDRGGVPTLEIGTKDGASYSSRNPVVATIDLITLRAVVVAGSSDVVCDGLKTPLLQITVSGSGNLKLHQLDVDELKLKVAGSGNADFSGRATKLGLTIAGSGDADTRALEADDATVSVAGSGDVKVNARKTLAISVAGSGSVAYTGAATVTSSIAGIGRVKKL
;
A
#
# COMPACT_ATOMS: atom_id res chain seq x y z
N MET A 1 -20.58 28.78 -72.75
CA MET A 1 -21.73 28.11 -73.38
C MET A 1 -22.46 27.27 -72.35
N ARG A 2 -23.70 27.52 -72.16
CA ARG A 2 -24.78 26.73 -71.52
C ARG A 2 -24.78 26.52 -70.02
N THR A 3 -25.43 27.43 -69.26
CA THR A 3 -26.39 27.11 -68.17
C THR A 3 -27.59 26.36 -68.81
N PRO A 4 -28.45 25.66 -68.11
CA PRO A 4 -29.16 25.92 -66.87
C PRO A 4 -29.41 24.60 -66.08
N THR A 5 -30.06 24.38 -65.01
CA THR A 5 -31.41 24.79 -64.59
C THR A 5 -31.64 24.41 -63.12
N LEU A 6 -32.33 25.32 -62.45
CA LEU A 6 -32.98 25.18 -61.16
C LEU A 6 -34.13 24.16 -61.26
N VAL A 7 -34.24 23.20 -60.33
CA VAL A 7 -35.51 22.54 -60.07
C VAL A 7 -35.74 22.50 -58.56
N ALA A 8 -36.67 23.27 -58.11
CA ALA A 8 -37.29 23.19 -56.80
C ALA A 8 -38.29 22.00 -56.80
N LEU A 9 -38.29 21.22 -55.77
CA LEU A 9 -39.42 20.32 -55.48
C LEU A 9 -39.84 20.45 -54.02
N LEU A 10 -41.04 20.94 -53.85
CA LEU A 10 -41.83 21.02 -52.62
C LEU A 10 -42.20 19.60 -52.12
N GLY A 11 -42.20 19.46 -50.80
CA GLY A 11 -43.33 18.93 -50.10
C GLY A 11 -43.40 17.40 -49.90
N ALA A 12 -43.20 16.99 -48.67
CA ALA A 12 -44.08 16.00 -48.03
C ALA A 12 -43.89 16.07 -46.51
N ILE A 13 -44.84 16.68 -45.83
CA ILE A 13 -45.04 16.54 -44.37
C ILE A 13 -45.66 15.16 -44.16
N THR A 14 -44.85 14.19 -43.70
CA THR A 14 -45.38 12.95 -43.16
C THR A 14 -45.51 13.06 -41.65
N LEU A 15 -46.73 13.07 -41.20
CA LEU A 15 -47.17 12.95 -39.83
C LEU A 15 -46.67 11.58 -39.29
N PHE A 16 -45.62 11.58 -38.45
CA PHE A 16 -45.27 10.39 -37.73
C PHE A 16 -46.14 10.29 -36.48
N ALA A 17 -46.98 9.28 -36.47
CA ALA A 17 -47.78 8.87 -35.33
C ALA A 17 -46.84 8.54 -34.15
N ALA A 18 -47.13 9.10 -33.00
CA ALA A 18 -46.46 8.80 -31.77
C ALA A 18 -46.68 7.33 -31.40
N ALA A 19 -45.62 6.53 -31.53
CA ALA A 19 -45.56 5.22 -30.88
C ALA A 19 -45.43 5.41 -29.36
N PRO A 20 -46.10 4.57 -28.56
CA PRO A 20 -45.95 4.65 -27.10
C PRO A 20 -44.52 4.40 -26.73
N ALA A 21 -43.95 5.31 -25.92
CA ALA A 21 -42.60 5.15 -25.34
C ALA A 21 -42.55 3.82 -24.56
N ALA A 22 -41.84 2.88 -25.12
CA ALA A 22 -41.43 1.71 -24.37
C ALA A 22 -40.64 2.19 -23.15
N ARG A 23 -41.11 1.86 -21.96
CA ARG A 23 -40.36 2.10 -20.74
C ARG A 23 -38.98 1.46 -20.91
N ALA A 24 -37.96 2.31 -21.00
CA ALA A 24 -36.58 1.86 -20.90
C ALA A 24 -36.41 1.16 -19.56
N ASP A 25 -36.05 -0.09 -19.67
CA ASP A 25 -35.81 -1.02 -18.56
C ASP A 25 -34.83 -0.40 -17.55
N ASP A 26 -35.21 -0.38 -16.28
CA ASP A 26 -34.43 0.14 -15.16
C ASP A 26 -33.07 -0.55 -14.97
N GLY A 27 -32.75 -1.55 -15.79
CA GLY A 27 -31.51 -2.33 -15.75
C GLY A 27 -30.25 -1.51 -16.11
N ILE A 28 -30.34 -0.64 -17.12
CA ILE A 28 -29.17 0.15 -17.58
C ILE A 28 -28.85 1.28 -16.59
N THR A 29 -29.87 1.88 -15.98
CA THR A 29 -29.70 2.93 -14.97
C THR A 29 -29.07 2.37 -13.69
N ARG A 30 -29.32 1.10 -13.38
CA ARG A 30 -28.67 0.39 -12.26
C ARG A 30 -27.19 0.09 -12.52
N LEU A 31 -26.83 -0.27 -13.75
CA LEU A 31 -25.44 -0.54 -14.13
C LEU A 31 -24.54 0.71 -14.13
N ILE A 32 -25.09 1.88 -14.49
CA ILE A 32 -24.35 3.16 -14.48
C ILE A 32 -24.17 3.68 -13.05
N ARG A 33 -25.03 3.32 -12.11
CA ARG A 33 -24.91 3.73 -10.70
C ARG A 33 -23.87 2.94 -9.89
N VAL A 34 -23.43 1.78 -10.35
CA VAL A 34 -22.45 0.94 -9.66
C VAL A 34 -21.00 1.43 -9.85
N GLY A 35 -20.73 2.31 -10.82
CA GLY A 35 -19.37 2.75 -11.16
C GLY A 35 -18.86 4.03 -10.51
N TRP A 36 -19.68 4.83 -9.80
CA TRP A 36 -19.29 6.19 -9.34
C TRP A 36 -19.69 6.52 -7.90
N GLY A 37 -20.18 5.58 -7.13
CA GLY A 37 -20.58 5.78 -5.74
C GLY A 37 -19.69 5.03 -4.76
N SER A 38 -19.16 5.73 -3.75
CA SER A 38 -18.54 5.10 -2.60
C SER A 38 -19.60 4.40 -1.75
N VAL A 39 -19.40 3.11 -1.42
CA VAL A 39 -20.30 2.36 -0.55
C VAL A 39 -20.05 2.80 0.89
N ALA A 40 -21.09 3.31 1.54
CA ALA A 40 -21.01 3.64 2.96
C ALA A 40 -21.01 2.36 3.82
N GLY A 41 -20.11 2.27 4.77
CA GLY A 41 -20.11 1.19 5.75
C GLY A 41 -21.35 1.22 6.62
N SER A 42 -21.88 0.06 6.94
CA SER A 42 -23.11 -0.12 7.73
C SER A 42 -22.94 0.25 9.23
N GLY A 43 -21.70 0.30 9.70
CA GLY A 43 -21.36 0.45 11.11
C GLY A 43 -21.44 -0.85 11.92
N LYS A 44 -21.86 -1.97 11.30
CA LYS A 44 -21.94 -3.29 11.94
C LYS A 44 -20.66 -4.08 11.63
N LEU A 45 -19.77 -4.18 12.61
CA LEU A 45 -18.54 -4.96 12.45
C LEU A 45 -18.83 -6.46 12.40
N GLN A 46 -18.24 -7.12 11.41
CA GLN A 46 -18.25 -8.57 11.24
C GLN A 46 -16.84 -9.06 10.94
N SER A 47 -16.52 -10.29 11.41
CA SER A 47 -15.31 -11.03 11.05
C SER A 47 -15.62 -12.14 10.07
N GLU A 48 -14.73 -12.35 9.12
CA GLU A 48 -14.79 -13.41 8.12
C GLU A 48 -13.42 -14.08 7.99
N THR A 49 -13.35 -15.39 8.19
CA THR A 49 -12.14 -16.17 7.94
C THR A 49 -12.07 -16.54 6.47
N ARG A 50 -10.91 -16.33 5.84
CA ARG A 50 -10.66 -16.70 4.46
C ARG A 50 -9.55 -17.73 4.36
N ALA A 51 -9.79 -18.78 3.58
CA ALA A 51 -8.79 -19.79 3.32
C ALA A 51 -7.70 -19.23 2.41
N VAL A 52 -6.49 -19.09 2.95
CA VAL A 52 -5.29 -18.67 2.22
C VAL A 52 -4.12 -19.53 2.69
N SER A 53 -3.23 -19.90 1.78
CA SER A 53 -2.05 -20.68 2.11
C SER A 53 -0.97 -20.57 1.03
N GLY A 54 0.27 -20.94 1.39
CA GLY A 54 1.39 -21.05 0.46
C GLY A 54 1.91 -19.68 0.00
N PHE A 55 1.75 -18.61 0.77
CA PHE A 55 2.28 -17.29 0.43
C PHE A 55 3.56 -16.98 1.22
N GLN A 56 4.44 -16.22 0.61
CA GLN A 56 5.69 -15.73 1.22
C GLN A 56 5.79 -14.21 1.17
N ALA A 57 4.84 -13.54 0.53
CA ALA A 57 4.75 -12.10 0.46
C ALA A 57 3.31 -11.64 0.62
N ILE A 58 3.14 -10.36 1.00
CA ILE A 58 1.84 -9.72 1.16
C ILE A 58 1.83 -8.43 0.34
N ALA A 59 0.76 -8.19 -0.41
CA ALA A 59 0.53 -6.96 -1.13
C ALA A 59 -0.83 -6.37 -0.74
N ALA A 60 -0.82 -5.19 -0.12
CA ALA A 60 -2.04 -4.48 0.24
C ALA A 60 -2.26 -3.27 -0.66
N LYS A 61 -3.51 -3.10 -1.13
CA LYS A 61 -3.94 -1.94 -1.91
C LYS A 61 -5.08 -1.21 -1.18
N GLY A 62 -5.04 0.12 -1.20
CA GLY A 62 -6.07 0.96 -0.60
C GLY A 62 -5.80 1.30 0.86
N SER A 63 -6.80 1.16 1.73
CA SER A 63 -6.71 1.49 3.15
C SER A 63 -7.11 0.28 4.00
N VAL A 64 -6.15 -0.57 4.31
CA VAL A 64 -6.32 -1.79 5.12
C VAL A 64 -5.29 -1.79 6.24
N LYS A 65 -5.70 -2.12 7.45
CA LYS A 65 -4.77 -2.37 8.56
C LYS A 65 -4.37 -3.84 8.55
N LEU A 66 -3.10 -4.11 8.26
CA LEU A 66 -2.51 -5.45 8.32
C LEU A 66 -1.96 -5.70 9.72
N VAL A 67 -2.37 -6.78 10.34
CA VAL A 67 -1.82 -7.29 11.60
C VAL A 67 -1.17 -8.63 11.30
N LEU A 68 0.16 -8.67 11.32
CA LEU A 68 0.94 -9.84 10.96
C LEU A 68 1.35 -10.61 12.21
N ARG A 69 1.18 -11.92 12.18
CA ARG A 69 1.55 -12.84 13.25
C ARG A 69 2.32 -14.01 12.68
N GLN A 70 3.56 -14.18 13.09
CA GLN A 70 4.32 -15.34 12.67
C GLN A 70 4.01 -16.54 13.59
N GLY A 71 3.76 -17.70 13.00
CA GLY A 71 3.44 -18.93 13.72
C GLY A 71 3.63 -20.19 12.89
N ALA A 72 3.02 -21.27 13.33
CA ALA A 72 3.12 -22.56 12.68
C ALA A 72 2.05 -22.81 11.58
N ARG A 73 1.14 -21.89 11.38
CA ARG A 73 0.03 -22.02 10.43
C ARG A 73 -0.19 -20.72 9.68
N GLU A 74 -0.77 -20.83 8.50
CA GLU A 74 -1.21 -19.70 7.69
C GLU A 74 -2.72 -19.52 7.84
N GLY A 75 -3.17 -18.28 7.79
CA GLY A 75 -4.58 -17.95 7.89
C GLY A 75 -4.83 -16.47 7.67
N LEU A 76 -6.07 -16.12 7.41
CA LEU A 76 -6.52 -14.75 7.22
C LEU A 76 -7.89 -14.56 7.85
N GLU A 77 -8.00 -13.63 8.77
CA GLU A 77 -9.25 -13.10 9.29
C GLU A 77 -9.40 -11.65 8.83
N LEU A 78 -10.50 -11.36 8.16
CA LEU A 78 -10.90 -9.99 7.82
C LEU A 78 -11.96 -9.51 8.79
N ARG A 79 -11.81 -8.30 9.30
CA ARG A 79 -12.80 -7.61 10.11
C ARG A 79 -13.11 -6.25 9.49
N ALA A 80 -14.37 -6.02 9.17
CA ALA A 80 -14.87 -4.79 8.56
C ALA A 80 -16.37 -4.65 8.83
N ASP A 81 -16.98 -3.58 8.34
CA ASP A 81 -18.44 -3.51 8.28
C ASP A 81 -18.98 -4.66 7.39
N ASP A 82 -20.09 -5.28 7.78
CA ASP A 82 -20.66 -6.46 7.16
C ASP A 82 -20.88 -6.30 5.64
N ASN A 83 -21.36 -5.13 5.24
CA ASN A 83 -21.61 -4.79 3.83
C ASN A 83 -20.33 -4.48 3.02
N LEU A 84 -19.18 -4.29 3.67
CA LEU A 84 -17.90 -4.03 3.01
C LEU A 84 -17.06 -5.29 2.79
N LEU A 85 -17.25 -6.34 3.61
CA LEU A 85 -16.52 -7.61 3.45
C LEU A 85 -16.59 -8.20 2.03
N PRO A 86 -17.74 -8.18 1.33
CA PRO A 86 -17.82 -8.64 -0.06
C PRO A 86 -17.04 -7.79 -1.07
N LEU A 87 -16.69 -6.55 -0.71
CA LEU A 87 -15.91 -5.64 -1.56
C LEU A 87 -14.40 -5.83 -1.41
N ILE A 88 -13.95 -6.49 -0.34
CA ILE A 88 -12.53 -6.77 -0.12
C ILE A 88 -12.18 -8.10 -0.79
N GLU A 89 -11.27 -8.03 -1.74
CA GLU A 89 -10.73 -9.18 -2.45
C GLU A 89 -9.45 -9.67 -1.76
N THR A 90 -9.34 -11.00 -1.65
CA THR A 90 -8.13 -11.65 -1.15
C THR A 90 -7.81 -12.84 -2.05
N ARG A 91 -6.59 -12.93 -2.53
CA ARG A 91 -6.12 -14.02 -3.40
C ARG A 91 -4.63 -14.22 -3.25
N VAL A 92 -4.16 -15.44 -3.46
CA VAL A 92 -2.74 -15.73 -3.58
C VAL A 92 -2.39 -15.81 -5.07
N VAL A 93 -1.43 -15.01 -5.51
CA VAL A 93 -0.97 -14.92 -6.90
C VAL A 93 0.54 -15.04 -6.95
N ASP A 94 1.08 -15.60 -8.02
CA ASP A 94 2.53 -15.56 -8.24
C ASP A 94 2.96 -14.18 -8.76
N ARG A 95 3.95 -13.57 -8.11
CA ARG A 95 4.59 -12.33 -8.54
C ARG A 95 6.09 -12.55 -8.74
N GLY A 96 6.45 -12.95 -9.96
CA GLY A 96 7.86 -13.18 -10.31
C GLY A 96 8.50 -14.32 -9.55
N GLY A 97 7.79 -15.43 -9.35
CA GLY A 97 8.24 -16.60 -8.62
C GLY A 97 8.05 -16.51 -7.09
N VAL A 98 7.35 -15.47 -6.60
CA VAL A 98 7.04 -15.31 -5.17
C VAL A 98 5.53 -15.35 -4.97
N PRO A 99 4.98 -16.41 -4.37
CA PRO A 99 3.56 -16.47 -4.02
C PRO A 99 3.21 -15.32 -3.07
N THR A 100 2.28 -14.47 -3.49
CA THR A 100 1.93 -13.23 -2.80
C THR A 100 0.45 -13.21 -2.46
N LEU A 101 0.13 -13.01 -1.19
CA LEU A 101 -1.24 -12.75 -0.73
C LEU A 101 -1.59 -11.28 -1.06
N GLU A 102 -2.49 -11.11 -2.02
CA GLU A 102 -3.06 -9.81 -2.35
C GLU A 102 -4.31 -9.54 -1.53
N ILE A 103 -4.38 -8.34 -0.95
CA ILE A 103 -5.53 -7.84 -0.19
C ILE A 103 -5.84 -6.44 -0.70
N GLY A 104 -7.07 -6.21 -1.10
CA GLY A 104 -7.48 -4.90 -1.60
C GLY A 104 -8.96 -4.81 -1.88
N THR A 105 -9.41 -3.63 -2.27
CA THR A 105 -10.77 -3.44 -2.73
C THR A 105 -10.91 -3.99 -4.16
N LYS A 106 -12.01 -4.62 -4.48
CA LYS A 106 -12.35 -5.07 -5.84
C LYS A 106 -12.22 -3.91 -6.82
N ASP A 107 -11.78 -4.22 -8.03
CA ASP A 107 -11.61 -3.20 -9.08
C ASP A 107 -12.93 -2.45 -9.33
N GLY A 108 -12.82 -1.12 -9.41
CA GLY A 108 -13.97 -0.22 -9.59
C GLY A 108 -14.84 -0.01 -8.34
N ALA A 109 -14.58 -0.69 -7.23
CA ALA A 109 -15.28 -0.46 -5.97
C ALA A 109 -14.53 0.57 -5.12
N SER A 110 -15.28 1.45 -4.48
CA SER A 110 -14.78 2.35 -3.43
C SER A 110 -15.73 2.31 -2.24
N TYR A 111 -15.20 2.54 -1.07
CA TYR A 111 -16.01 2.58 0.16
C TYR A 111 -15.55 3.69 1.09
N SER A 112 -16.44 4.05 2.01
CA SER A 112 -16.18 4.97 3.11
C SER A 112 -16.73 4.36 4.39
N SER A 113 -15.93 4.23 5.43
CA SER A 113 -16.34 3.72 6.73
C SER A 113 -15.63 4.43 7.86
N ARG A 114 -16.28 4.49 9.03
CA ARG A 114 -15.65 4.90 10.29
C ARG A 114 -14.84 3.77 10.92
N ASN A 115 -15.19 2.53 10.59
CA ASN A 115 -14.47 1.35 11.04
C ASN A 115 -13.37 0.99 10.05
N PRO A 116 -12.13 0.77 10.50
CA PRO A 116 -11.07 0.32 9.61
C PRO A 116 -11.34 -1.12 9.13
N VAL A 117 -10.95 -1.40 7.90
CA VAL A 117 -10.78 -2.79 7.44
C VAL A 117 -9.51 -3.33 8.06
N VAL A 118 -9.61 -4.39 8.84
CA VAL A 118 -8.48 -5.04 9.51
C VAL A 118 -8.31 -6.44 8.92
N ALA A 119 -7.10 -6.74 8.46
CA ALA A 119 -6.70 -8.08 8.03
C ALA A 119 -5.67 -8.63 9.02
N THR A 120 -6.07 -9.62 9.81
CA THR A 120 -5.15 -10.36 10.67
C THR A 120 -4.65 -11.56 9.90
N ILE A 121 -3.34 -11.63 9.71
CA ILE A 121 -2.68 -12.61 8.85
C ILE A 121 -1.72 -13.43 9.70
N ASP A 122 -2.03 -14.70 9.86
CA ASP A 122 -1.12 -15.69 10.41
C ASP A 122 -0.23 -16.21 9.28
N LEU A 123 1.07 -16.24 9.49
CA LEU A 123 2.05 -16.60 8.46
C LEU A 123 3.19 -17.46 9.04
N ILE A 124 3.77 -18.31 8.20
CA ILE A 124 4.93 -19.14 8.58
C ILE A 124 6.21 -18.40 8.22
N THR A 125 6.30 -17.90 7.00
CA THR A 125 7.45 -17.16 6.49
C THR A 125 7.00 -15.89 5.78
N LEU A 126 7.80 -14.82 5.88
CA LEU A 126 7.53 -13.58 5.20
C LEU A 126 8.84 -13.02 4.62
N ARG A 127 8.83 -12.76 3.29
CA ARG A 127 9.98 -12.22 2.56
C ARG A 127 9.74 -10.80 2.06
N ALA A 128 8.48 -10.45 1.80
CA ALA A 128 8.15 -9.13 1.29
C ALA A 128 6.78 -8.64 1.74
N VAL A 129 6.68 -7.32 1.94
CA VAL A 129 5.42 -6.58 2.14
C VAL A 129 5.39 -5.41 1.18
N VAL A 130 4.33 -5.31 0.39
CA VAL A 130 4.10 -4.20 -0.53
C VAL A 130 2.81 -3.49 -0.11
N VAL A 131 2.91 -2.20 0.14
CA VAL A 131 1.77 -1.34 0.50
C VAL A 131 1.60 -0.30 -0.58
N ALA A 132 0.41 -0.26 -1.18
CA ALA A 132 0.02 0.76 -2.15
C ALA A 132 -1.23 1.50 -1.64
N GLY A 133 -1.08 2.78 -1.27
CA GLY A 133 -2.13 3.61 -0.68
C GLY A 133 -1.85 3.98 0.77
N SER A 134 -2.84 3.82 1.65
CA SER A 134 -2.78 4.27 3.05
C SER A 134 -2.94 3.11 4.05
N SER A 135 -2.47 1.92 3.67
CA SER A 135 -2.57 0.75 4.55
C SER A 135 -1.49 0.79 5.63
N ASP A 136 -1.88 0.53 6.87
CA ASP A 136 -0.95 0.38 7.98
C ASP A 136 -0.54 -1.08 8.17
N VAL A 137 0.70 -1.31 8.59
CA VAL A 137 1.22 -2.65 8.90
C VAL A 137 1.74 -2.70 10.32
N VAL A 138 1.27 -3.67 11.08
CA VAL A 138 1.72 -3.94 12.44
C VAL A 138 2.20 -5.39 12.52
N CYS A 139 3.39 -5.60 13.07
CA CYS A 139 3.93 -6.90 13.37
C CYS A 139 4.68 -6.86 14.70
N ASP A 140 4.43 -7.84 15.56
CA ASP A 140 5.13 -7.96 16.83
C ASP A 140 5.79 -9.36 16.90
N GLY A 141 7.05 -9.41 16.53
CA GLY A 141 7.83 -10.63 16.39
C GLY A 141 7.83 -11.20 14.97
N LEU A 142 8.96 -11.01 14.27
CA LEU A 142 9.21 -11.62 12.97
C LEU A 142 10.67 -12.04 12.83
N LYS A 143 10.86 -13.32 12.51
CA LYS A 143 12.16 -13.89 12.21
C LYS A 143 12.21 -14.36 10.76
N THR A 144 13.14 -13.82 9.99
CA THR A 144 13.31 -14.17 8.56
C THR A 144 14.71 -13.77 8.08
N PRO A 145 15.34 -14.52 7.16
CA PRO A 145 16.63 -14.11 6.61
C PRO A 145 16.55 -12.84 5.76
N LEU A 146 15.44 -12.60 5.08
CA LEU A 146 15.27 -11.42 4.23
C LEU A 146 13.86 -10.86 4.39
N LEU A 147 13.75 -9.55 4.65
CA LEU A 147 12.49 -8.83 4.63
C LEU A 147 12.62 -7.59 3.75
N GLN A 148 11.84 -7.55 2.68
CA GLN A 148 11.73 -6.39 1.79
C GLN A 148 10.38 -5.71 2.00
N ILE A 149 10.38 -4.42 2.31
CA ILE A 149 9.17 -3.65 2.50
C ILE A 149 9.16 -2.49 1.51
N THR A 150 8.06 -2.36 0.78
CA THR A 150 7.86 -1.24 -0.14
C THR A 150 6.55 -0.55 0.17
N VAL A 151 6.60 0.73 0.46
CA VAL A 151 5.43 1.59 0.68
C VAL A 151 5.35 2.62 -0.43
N SER A 152 4.23 2.64 -1.13
CA SER A 152 3.89 3.67 -2.12
C SER A 152 2.63 4.38 -1.65
N GLY A 153 2.78 5.51 -0.97
CA GLY A 153 1.68 6.28 -0.37
C GLY A 153 1.96 6.77 1.04
N SER A 154 0.98 6.65 1.94
CA SER A 154 1.02 7.24 3.28
C SER A 154 0.78 6.21 4.41
N GLY A 155 0.96 4.94 4.13
CA GLY A 155 0.80 3.87 5.12
C GLY A 155 1.89 3.90 6.19
N ASN A 156 1.54 3.55 7.43
CA ASN A 156 2.48 3.50 8.53
C ASN A 156 2.88 2.05 8.83
N LEU A 157 4.14 1.88 9.18
CA LEU A 157 4.73 0.58 9.51
C LEU A 157 5.17 0.57 10.97
N LYS A 158 4.71 -0.40 11.73
CA LYS A 158 5.15 -0.67 13.10
C LYS A 158 5.57 -2.13 13.21
N LEU A 159 6.86 -2.37 13.13
CA LEU A 159 7.40 -3.72 13.19
C LEU A 159 8.39 -3.83 14.35
N HIS A 160 7.99 -4.57 15.36
CA HIS A 160 8.74 -4.71 16.58
C HIS A 160 9.28 -6.14 16.72
N GLN A 161 10.31 -6.29 17.55
CA GLN A 161 10.96 -7.58 17.83
C GLN A 161 11.40 -8.31 16.55
N LEU A 162 11.97 -7.57 15.61
CA LEU A 162 12.53 -8.15 14.39
C LEU A 162 13.83 -8.91 14.68
N ASP A 163 14.00 -10.08 14.05
CA ASP A 163 15.26 -10.83 14.00
C ASP A 163 15.52 -11.21 12.54
N VAL A 164 16.25 -10.36 11.81
CA VAL A 164 16.42 -10.48 10.36
C VAL A 164 17.88 -10.37 9.94
N ASP A 165 18.30 -11.13 8.93
CA ASP A 165 19.66 -10.97 8.40
C ASP A 165 19.73 -9.72 7.49
N GLU A 166 18.75 -9.52 6.62
CA GLU A 166 18.69 -8.36 5.73
C GLU A 166 17.30 -7.73 5.73
N LEU A 167 17.22 -6.46 6.15
CA LEU A 167 16.00 -5.65 6.10
C LEU A 167 16.16 -4.54 5.06
N LYS A 168 15.25 -4.48 4.09
CA LYS A 168 15.18 -3.41 3.09
C LYS A 168 13.84 -2.69 3.19
N LEU A 169 13.87 -1.40 3.47
CA LEU A 169 12.70 -0.52 3.43
C LEU A 169 12.82 0.48 2.28
N LYS A 170 11.77 0.58 1.49
CA LYS A 170 11.60 1.63 0.48
C LYS A 170 10.28 2.34 0.73
N VAL A 171 10.32 3.64 0.95
CA VAL A 171 9.14 4.50 1.09
C VAL A 171 9.13 5.51 -0.04
N ALA A 172 8.08 5.48 -0.84
CA ALA A 172 7.78 6.48 -1.86
C ALA A 172 6.49 7.20 -1.45
N GLY A 173 6.61 8.38 -0.82
CA GLY A 173 5.49 9.16 -0.31
C GLY A 173 5.72 9.73 1.08
N SER A 174 4.73 9.62 1.96
CA SER A 174 4.72 10.21 3.31
C SER A 174 4.44 9.17 4.41
N GLY A 175 4.65 7.91 4.12
CA GLY A 175 4.49 6.84 5.10
C GLY A 175 5.60 6.85 6.15
N ASN A 176 5.27 6.48 7.39
CA ASN A 176 6.21 6.43 8.50
C ASN A 176 6.56 4.99 8.87
N ALA A 177 7.79 4.78 9.34
CA ALA A 177 8.26 3.48 9.81
C ALA A 177 8.83 3.58 11.24
N ASP A 178 8.42 2.66 12.09
CA ASP A 178 8.92 2.48 13.45
C ASP A 178 9.32 1.01 13.64
N PHE A 179 10.63 0.76 13.73
CA PHE A 179 11.16 -0.60 13.80
C PHE A 179 12.01 -0.82 15.03
N SER A 180 11.86 -2.01 15.62
CA SER A 180 12.71 -2.45 16.72
C SER A 180 13.16 -3.90 16.56
N GLY A 181 14.28 -4.27 17.24
CA GLY A 181 14.85 -5.61 17.18
C GLY A 181 16.29 -5.63 16.67
N ARG A 182 16.60 -6.53 15.77
CA ARG A 182 17.95 -6.72 15.22
C ARG A 182 17.93 -6.98 13.73
N ALA A 183 18.91 -6.41 13.02
CA ALA A 183 19.21 -6.72 11.62
C ALA A 183 20.73 -6.82 11.41
N THR A 184 21.21 -7.78 10.63
CA THR A 184 22.62 -7.77 10.24
C THR A 184 22.86 -6.66 9.22
N LYS A 185 21.98 -6.53 8.23
CA LYS A 185 22.04 -5.45 7.21
C LYS A 185 20.72 -4.68 7.15
N LEU A 186 20.82 -3.36 7.18
CA LEU A 186 19.69 -2.46 7.10
C LEU A 186 19.84 -1.53 5.89
N GLY A 187 18.89 -1.58 4.96
CA GLY A 187 18.78 -0.64 3.84
C GLY A 187 17.52 0.20 3.97
N LEU A 188 17.66 1.50 4.12
CA LEU A 188 16.56 2.45 4.17
C LEU A 188 16.62 3.38 2.95
N THR A 189 15.53 3.45 2.19
CA THR A 189 15.39 4.39 1.08
C THR A 189 14.08 5.14 1.22
N ILE A 190 14.14 6.46 1.36
CA ILE A 190 12.98 7.33 1.47
C ILE A 190 12.99 8.30 0.29
N ALA A 191 11.93 8.28 -0.50
CA ALA A 191 11.67 9.23 -1.58
C ALA A 191 10.37 9.97 -1.26
N GLY A 192 10.49 11.19 -0.72
CA GLY A 192 9.36 12.00 -0.28
C GLY A 192 9.55 12.64 1.08
N SER A 193 8.51 12.60 1.92
CA SER A 193 8.47 13.25 3.23
C SER A 193 8.12 12.28 4.37
N GLY A 194 8.28 11.00 4.14
CA GLY A 194 8.07 9.98 5.17
C GLY A 194 9.25 9.91 6.14
N ASP A 195 8.97 9.52 7.39
CA ASP A 195 9.97 9.40 8.43
C ASP A 195 10.25 7.93 8.78
N ALA A 196 11.48 7.64 9.21
CA ALA A 196 11.83 6.32 9.73
C ALA A 196 12.54 6.42 11.09
N ASP A 197 11.95 5.86 12.12
CA ASP A 197 12.59 5.69 13.43
C ASP A 197 13.02 4.22 13.61
N THR A 198 14.30 3.98 13.44
CA THR A 198 14.91 2.66 13.63
C THR A 198 15.97 2.65 14.73
N ARG A 199 15.88 3.57 15.70
CA ARG A 199 16.83 3.62 16.84
C ARG A 199 16.76 2.38 17.71
N ALA A 200 15.56 1.80 17.83
CA ALA A 200 15.35 0.56 18.59
C ALA A 200 15.65 -0.71 17.78
N LEU A 201 16.05 -0.58 16.51
CA LEU A 201 16.55 -1.66 15.66
C LEU A 201 18.07 -1.59 15.60
N GLU A 202 18.75 -2.54 16.22
CA GLU A 202 20.20 -2.63 16.18
C GLU A 202 20.64 -3.23 14.84
N ALA A 203 21.36 -2.46 14.02
CA ALA A 203 21.93 -2.92 12.76
C ALA A 203 23.46 -3.04 12.82
N ASP A 204 24.04 -4.08 12.25
CA ASP A 204 25.50 -4.13 12.09
C ASP A 204 25.94 -3.16 11.00
N ASP A 205 25.40 -3.31 9.80
CA ASP A 205 25.70 -2.48 8.64
C ASP A 205 24.42 -1.78 8.18
N ALA A 206 24.45 -0.46 8.06
CA ALA A 206 23.31 0.31 7.63
C ALA A 206 23.62 1.21 6.42
N THR A 207 22.69 1.27 5.50
CA THR A 207 22.70 2.20 4.36
C THR A 207 21.42 3.00 4.36
N VAL A 208 21.53 4.32 4.38
CA VAL A 208 20.40 5.26 4.41
C VAL A 208 20.46 6.17 3.19
N SER A 209 19.40 6.21 2.41
CA SER A 209 19.24 7.11 1.28
C SER A 209 17.94 7.91 1.44
N VAL A 210 18.03 9.22 1.50
CA VAL A 210 16.88 10.12 1.60
C VAL A 210 16.89 11.06 0.39
N ALA A 211 15.80 11.02 -0.38
CA ALA A 211 15.54 11.95 -1.48
C ALA A 211 14.25 12.72 -1.16
N GLY A 212 14.37 13.94 -0.63
CA GLY A 212 13.23 14.76 -0.21
C GLY A 212 13.44 15.43 1.15
N SER A 213 12.40 15.35 2.00
CA SER A 213 12.36 16.06 3.30
C SER A 213 12.11 15.15 4.50
N GLY A 214 12.19 13.85 4.31
CA GLY A 214 11.96 12.87 5.38
C GLY A 214 13.13 12.81 6.37
N ASP A 215 12.82 12.50 7.63
CA ASP A 215 13.78 12.34 8.70
C ASP A 215 14.02 10.87 9.03
N VAL A 216 15.28 10.49 9.20
CA VAL A 216 15.68 9.11 9.55
C VAL A 216 16.43 9.11 10.86
N LYS A 217 16.06 8.19 11.75
CA LYS A 217 16.83 7.87 12.94
C LYS A 217 17.28 6.42 12.88
N VAL A 218 18.58 6.17 12.96
CA VAL A 218 19.16 4.84 12.76
C VAL A 218 20.17 4.50 13.86
N ASN A 219 20.25 3.22 14.20
CA ASN A 219 21.27 2.68 15.11
C ASN A 219 22.14 1.68 14.35
N ALA A 220 23.43 2.02 14.20
CA ALA A 220 24.38 1.19 13.46
C ALA A 220 25.66 0.92 14.30
N ARG A 221 26.15 -0.33 14.21
CA ARG A 221 27.27 -0.79 15.04
C ARG A 221 28.60 -0.79 14.33
N LYS A 222 28.65 -1.20 13.06
CA LYS A 222 29.90 -1.39 12.30
C LYS A 222 30.07 -0.33 11.22
N THR A 223 29.15 -0.27 10.29
CA THR A 223 29.22 0.70 9.17
C THR A 223 27.90 1.42 8.97
N LEU A 224 27.99 2.69 8.58
CA LEU A 224 26.82 3.50 8.24
C LEU A 224 27.13 4.39 7.01
N ALA A 225 26.51 4.06 5.90
CA ALA A 225 26.57 4.87 4.70
C ALA A 225 25.29 5.73 4.57
N ILE A 226 25.44 7.05 4.42
CA ILE A 226 24.33 7.98 4.36
C ILE A 226 24.42 8.80 3.07
N SER A 227 23.31 8.90 2.35
CA SER A 227 23.13 9.79 1.21
C SER A 227 21.85 10.59 1.39
N VAL A 228 21.97 11.93 1.38
CA VAL A 228 20.81 12.83 1.48
C VAL A 228 20.79 13.75 0.26
N ALA A 229 19.67 13.74 -0.46
CA ALA A 229 19.39 14.67 -1.54
C ALA A 229 18.12 15.46 -1.20
N GLY A 230 18.26 16.73 -0.77
CA GLY A 230 17.14 17.59 -0.37
C GLY A 230 17.31 18.19 1.02
N SER A 231 16.24 18.22 1.81
CA SER A 231 16.16 18.89 3.12
C SER A 231 16.01 17.93 4.31
N GLY A 232 16.00 16.63 4.04
CA GLY A 232 15.83 15.60 5.08
C GLY A 232 17.04 15.53 6.02
N SER A 233 16.83 15.00 7.23
CA SER A 233 17.87 14.85 8.22
C SER A 233 18.07 13.39 8.61
N VAL A 234 19.32 13.02 8.89
CA VAL A 234 19.63 11.68 9.42
C VAL A 234 20.30 11.84 10.78
N ALA A 235 19.65 11.31 11.80
CA ALA A 235 20.21 11.20 13.14
C ALA A 235 20.62 9.74 13.41
N TYR A 236 21.82 9.53 13.96
CA TYR A 236 22.28 8.18 14.19
C TYR A 236 22.84 7.96 15.60
N THR A 237 22.75 6.72 16.07
CA THR A 237 23.37 6.20 17.29
C THR A 237 24.29 5.03 16.95
N GLY A 238 25.03 4.56 17.96
CA GLY A 238 25.94 3.42 17.82
C GLY A 238 27.38 3.85 17.56
N ALA A 239 28.23 2.84 17.30
CA ALA A 239 29.68 2.99 17.17
C ALA A 239 30.18 2.87 15.72
N ALA A 240 29.29 2.93 14.75
CA ALA A 240 29.60 2.71 13.35
C ALA A 240 30.61 3.70 12.78
N THR A 241 31.45 3.24 11.85
CA THR A 241 32.19 4.11 10.95
C THR A 241 31.21 4.73 9.95
N VAL A 242 31.14 6.07 9.92
CA VAL A 242 30.13 6.80 9.13
C VAL A 242 30.76 7.42 7.89
N THR A 243 30.12 7.15 6.74
CA THR A 243 30.41 7.86 5.49
C THR A 243 29.13 8.58 5.09
N SER A 244 29.19 9.88 4.82
CA SER A 244 28.00 10.65 4.44
C SER A 244 28.25 11.55 3.23
N SER A 245 27.22 11.64 2.38
CA SER A 245 27.16 12.56 1.24
C SER A 245 25.84 13.33 1.29
N ILE A 246 25.90 14.64 1.21
CA ILE A 246 24.72 15.51 1.30
C ILE A 246 24.70 16.44 0.09
N ALA A 247 23.60 16.38 -0.66
CA ALA A 247 23.28 17.31 -1.73
C ALA A 247 22.00 18.07 -1.33
N GLY A 248 22.14 19.31 -0.87
CA GLY A 248 21.03 20.15 -0.40
C GLY A 248 21.29 20.77 0.97
N ILE A 249 20.23 20.99 1.76
CA ILE A 249 20.27 21.61 3.09
C ILE A 249 20.03 20.60 4.23
N GLY A 250 20.04 19.33 3.92
CA GLY A 250 19.88 18.24 4.89
C GLY A 250 21.01 18.19 5.92
N ARG A 251 20.81 17.44 7.00
CA ARG A 251 21.77 17.35 8.12
C ARG A 251 22.00 15.90 8.53
N VAL A 252 23.24 15.60 8.89
CA VAL A 252 23.61 14.35 9.54
C VAL A 252 24.12 14.68 10.95
N LYS A 253 23.56 14.03 11.98
CA LYS A 253 23.87 14.29 13.38
C LYS A 253 24.00 12.99 14.16
N LYS A 254 25.02 12.87 15.00
CA LYS A 254 25.10 11.83 16.03
C LYS A 254 24.25 12.24 17.24
N LEU A 255 23.45 11.30 17.78
CA LEU A 255 22.65 11.48 19.00
C LEU A 255 23.43 11.07 20.25
#